data_c21e33965fcd713b2202c2621e116b14
#
_entry.id   c21e33965fcd713b2202c2621e116b14
#
_cell.length_a   1.000
_cell.length_b   1.000
_cell.length_c   1.000
_cell.angle_alpha   90.00
_cell.angle_beta   90.00
_cell.angle_gamma   90.00
#
_symmetry.space_group_name_H-M   'P 1'
#
loop_
_entity.id
_entity.type
_entity.pdbx_description
1 polymer ?
#
loop_
_entity_poly.entity_id
_entity_poly.type
_entity_poly.pdbx_seq_one_letter_code
_entity_poly.pdbx_strand_id
1 'polypeptide(L)'
;ICAISDRMIEISATIKNKGYFLDVLPYEKSYGKAQTPSTPSIPHLFGLQKVLDIIDQEGLDNRWARHKECSKYAQEWAFSHGQSLFPEIGCESETLTCIKNDREWDIDKINDALLYQGYRMDRGYGKLRGKAFRVAHMGNVYMDDLVDYLNSFDEVLKHV
;
A
#
# COMPACT_ATOMS: atom_id res chain seq x y z
N ILE A 1 -4.01 -15.30 -4.66
CA ILE A 1 -5.24 -15.95 -4.13
C ILE A 1 -6.42 -15.09 -4.58
N CYS A 2 -7.45 -15.72 -5.10
CA CYS A 2 -8.68 -15.06 -5.54
C CYS A 2 -9.88 -15.81 -4.94
N ALA A 3 -10.86 -15.06 -4.46
CA ALA A 3 -12.19 -15.57 -4.18
C ALA A 3 -13.04 -15.35 -5.43
N ILE A 4 -13.63 -16.40 -5.95
CA ILE A 4 -14.39 -16.38 -7.22
C ILE A 4 -15.79 -16.90 -6.95
N SER A 5 -16.81 -16.14 -7.33
CA SER A 5 -18.22 -16.54 -7.19
C SER A 5 -18.62 -17.52 -8.30
N ASP A 6 -19.66 -18.33 -8.02
CA ASP A 6 -20.25 -19.25 -9.00
C ASP A 6 -20.69 -18.49 -10.29
N ARG A 7 -21.29 -17.31 -10.11
CA ARG A 7 -21.64 -16.43 -11.25
C ARG A 7 -20.45 -16.11 -12.14
N MET A 8 -19.26 -15.88 -11.56
CA MET A 8 -18.06 -15.60 -12.34
C MET A 8 -17.59 -16.83 -13.11
N ILE A 9 -17.72 -18.01 -12.54
CA ILE A 9 -17.41 -19.28 -13.19
C ILE A 9 -18.35 -19.50 -14.37
N GLU A 10 -19.65 -19.32 -14.19
CA GLU A 10 -20.67 -19.42 -15.24
C GLU A 10 -20.37 -18.45 -16.40
N ILE A 11 -20.12 -17.17 -16.09
CA ILE A 11 -19.76 -16.17 -17.11
C ILE A 11 -18.48 -16.59 -17.84
N SER A 12 -17.46 -17.02 -17.09
CA SER A 12 -16.19 -17.46 -17.68
C SER A 12 -16.39 -18.62 -18.66
N ALA A 13 -17.33 -19.52 -18.40
CA ALA A 13 -17.62 -20.63 -19.31
C ALA A 13 -18.13 -20.18 -20.68
N THR A 14 -18.76 -19.02 -20.79
CA THR A 14 -19.30 -18.49 -22.03
C THR A 14 -18.26 -17.72 -22.87
N ILE A 15 -17.15 -17.30 -22.29
CA ILE A 15 -16.14 -16.48 -22.97
C ILE A 15 -15.13 -17.37 -23.68
N LYS A 16 -14.97 -17.19 -25.00
CA LYS A 16 -14.08 -18.02 -25.84
C LYS A 16 -12.60 -17.63 -25.73
N ASN A 17 -12.29 -16.34 -25.65
CA ASN A 17 -10.92 -15.82 -25.70
C ASN A 17 -10.53 -15.15 -24.38
N LYS A 18 -10.22 -15.95 -23.36
CA LYS A 18 -9.84 -15.49 -22.02
C LYS A 18 -8.33 -15.37 -21.80
N GLY A 19 -7.54 -15.98 -22.68
CA GLY A 19 -6.12 -16.20 -22.44
C GLY A 19 -5.85 -17.20 -21.31
N TYR A 20 -4.61 -17.60 -21.17
CA TYR A 20 -4.21 -18.63 -20.20
C TYR A 20 -4.37 -18.19 -18.74
N PHE A 21 -3.90 -16.98 -18.42
CA PHE A 21 -3.89 -16.50 -17.03
C PHE A 21 -5.24 -16.02 -16.50
N LEU A 22 -6.15 -15.64 -17.40
CA LEU A 22 -7.47 -15.12 -17.02
C LEU A 22 -8.55 -16.21 -17.05
N ASP A 23 -8.22 -17.43 -17.46
CA ASP A 23 -9.16 -18.55 -17.46
C ASP A 23 -9.22 -19.17 -16.06
N VAL A 24 -10.36 -19.00 -15.39
CA VAL A 24 -10.61 -19.52 -14.03
C VAL A 24 -11.07 -20.97 -14.01
N LEU A 25 -11.53 -21.52 -15.17
CA LEU A 25 -12.09 -22.88 -15.24
C LEU A 25 -11.07 -23.99 -14.93
N PRO A 26 -9.80 -23.91 -15.39
CA PRO A 26 -8.76 -24.86 -14.98
C PRO A 26 -8.51 -24.86 -13.46
N TYR A 27 -8.65 -23.70 -12.80
CA TYR A 27 -8.49 -23.58 -11.34
C TYR A 27 -9.65 -24.25 -10.61
N GLU A 28 -10.89 -24.01 -11.02
CA GLU A 28 -12.07 -24.68 -10.48
C GLU A 28 -11.95 -26.22 -10.56
N LYS A 29 -11.61 -26.72 -11.76
CA LYS A 29 -11.43 -28.16 -12.01
C LYS A 29 -10.33 -28.76 -11.14
N SER A 30 -9.24 -28.03 -10.89
CA SER A 30 -8.13 -28.49 -10.07
C SER A 30 -8.47 -28.41 -8.58
N TYR A 31 -9.19 -27.36 -8.16
CA TYR A 31 -9.63 -27.17 -6.78
C TYR A 31 -10.48 -28.35 -6.27
N GLY A 32 -11.41 -28.85 -7.10
CA GLY A 32 -12.22 -30.03 -6.76
C GLY A 32 -11.39 -31.32 -6.53
N LYS A 33 -10.10 -31.33 -6.92
CA LYS A 33 -9.16 -32.42 -6.70
C LYS A 33 -8.10 -32.08 -5.63
N ALA A 34 -8.27 -30.99 -4.89
CA ALA A 34 -7.26 -30.42 -3.98
C ALA A 34 -5.89 -30.18 -4.69
N GLN A 35 -5.93 -29.69 -5.91
CA GLN A 35 -4.75 -29.42 -6.76
C GLN A 35 -4.79 -28.00 -7.31
N THR A 36 -3.69 -27.59 -7.92
CA THR A 36 -3.57 -26.35 -8.70
C THR A 36 -3.20 -26.68 -10.15
N PRO A 37 -3.61 -25.86 -11.15
CA PRO A 37 -3.27 -26.11 -12.57
C PRO A 37 -1.76 -26.09 -12.85
N SER A 38 -1.00 -25.38 -12.03
CA SER A 38 0.44 -25.28 -12.10
C SER A 38 1.02 -25.25 -10.68
N THR A 39 2.32 -25.54 -10.54
CA THR A 39 2.99 -25.49 -9.23
C THR A 39 2.83 -24.10 -8.60
N PRO A 40 2.24 -24.01 -7.40
CA PRO A 40 2.08 -22.72 -6.72
C PRO A 40 3.42 -22.26 -6.16
N SER A 41 3.54 -20.96 -5.95
CA SER A 41 4.72 -20.40 -5.28
C SER A 41 4.66 -20.68 -3.77
N ILE A 42 5.23 -21.80 -3.36
CA ILE A 42 5.23 -22.26 -1.96
C ILE A 42 5.82 -21.22 -1.00
N PRO A 43 6.97 -20.56 -1.31
CA PRO A 43 7.49 -19.52 -0.41
C PRO A 43 6.50 -18.38 -0.17
N HIS A 44 5.74 -17.96 -1.20
CA HIS A 44 4.72 -16.91 -1.04
C HIS A 44 3.53 -17.39 -0.20
N LEU A 45 3.18 -18.67 -0.26
CA LEU A 45 2.12 -19.21 0.60
C LEU A 45 2.53 -19.23 2.07
N PHE A 46 3.77 -19.62 2.39
CA PHE A 46 4.30 -19.53 3.76
C PHE A 46 4.39 -18.07 4.23
N GLY A 47 4.85 -17.15 3.38
CA GLY A 47 4.85 -15.73 3.68
C GLY A 47 3.45 -15.19 3.97
N LEU A 48 2.47 -15.56 3.14
CA LEU A 48 1.07 -15.20 3.36
C LEU A 48 0.53 -15.76 4.68
N GLN A 49 0.77 -17.03 4.96
CA GLN A 49 0.37 -17.64 6.23
C GLN A 49 0.91 -16.85 7.42
N LYS A 50 2.21 -16.51 7.40
CA LYS A 50 2.83 -15.73 8.48
C LYS A 50 2.20 -14.34 8.63
N VAL A 51 1.87 -13.67 7.52
CA VAL A 51 1.19 -12.36 7.55
C VAL A 51 -0.22 -12.50 8.12
N LEU A 52 -0.95 -13.56 7.76
CA LEU A 52 -2.29 -13.81 8.31
C LEU A 52 -2.23 -14.09 9.82
N ASP A 53 -1.24 -14.85 10.31
CA ASP A 53 -1.03 -15.07 11.73
C ASP A 53 -0.80 -13.74 12.49
N ILE A 54 -0.03 -12.83 11.90
CA ILE A 54 0.23 -11.50 12.49
C ILE A 54 -1.06 -10.67 12.53
N ILE A 55 -1.85 -10.70 11.45
CA ILE A 55 -3.13 -9.98 11.38
C ILE A 55 -4.12 -10.55 12.40
N ASP A 56 -4.18 -11.86 12.55
CA ASP A 56 -5.07 -12.54 13.49
C ASP A 56 -4.69 -12.22 14.95
N GLN A 57 -3.39 -12.19 15.26
CA GLN A 57 -2.88 -11.79 16.57
C GLN A 57 -3.16 -10.33 16.92
N GLU A 58 -3.05 -9.41 15.96
CA GLU A 58 -3.38 -8.00 16.14
C GLU A 58 -4.91 -7.79 16.25
N GLY A 59 -5.68 -8.55 15.50
CA GLY A 59 -7.11 -8.38 15.29
C GLY A 59 -7.43 -7.31 14.25
N LEU A 60 -8.43 -7.57 13.39
CA LEU A 60 -8.78 -6.66 12.29
C LEU A 60 -9.20 -5.27 12.78
N ASP A 61 -10.01 -5.19 13.84
CA ASP A 61 -10.48 -3.91 14.36
C ASP A 61 -9.33 -3.04 14.88
N ASN A 62 -8.37 -3.66 15.61
CA ASN A 62 -7.18 -2.97 16.07
C ASN A 62 -6.29 -2.51 14.92
N ARG A 63 -6.15 -3.36 13.89
CA ARG A 63 -5.37 -3.03 12.69
C ARG A 63 -5.98 -1.85 11.94
N TRP A 64 -7.29 -1.83 11.77
CA TRP A 64 -7.99 -0.71 11.11
C TRP A 64 -7.88 0.57 11.94
N ALA A 65 -8.06 0.50 13.26
CA ALA A 65 -7.91 1.64 14.15
C ALA A 65 -6.49 2.24 14.05
N ARG A 66 -5.45 1.39 14.09
CA ARG A 66 -4.06 1.82 13.95
C ARG A 66 -3.80 2.50 12.60
N HIS A 67 -4.27 1.92 11.49
CA HIS A 67 -4.09 2.55 10.18
C HIS A 67 -4.78 3.90 10.09
N LYS A 68 -5.99 4.03 10.63
CA LYS A 68 -6.73 5.28 10.67
C LYS A 68 -6.01 6.35 11.51
N GLU A 69 -5.45 5.96 12.65
CA GLU A 69 -4.67 6.85 13.49
C GLU A 69 -3.39 7.32 12.79
N CYS A 70 -2.63 6.42 12.18
CA CYS A 70 -1.47 6.76 11.38
C CYS A 70 -1.81 7.68 10.19
N SER A 71 -2.93 7.41 9.49
CA SER A 71 -3.41 8.25 8.40
C SER A 71 -3.69 9.67 8.88
N LYS A 72 -4.42 9.81 10.00
CA LYS A 72 -4.73 11.10 10.59
C LYS A 72 -3.45 11.86 10.95
N TYR A 73 -2.50 11.20 11.60
CA TYR A 73 -1.22 11.80 11.99
C TYR A 73 -0.44 12.31 10.76
N ALA A 74 -0.32 11.51 9.70
CA ALA A 74 0.37 11.90 8.48
C ALA A 74 -0.32 13.07 7.75
N GLN A 75 -1.66 13.13 7.77
CA GLN A 75 -2.44 14.22 7.20
C GLN A 75 -2.25 15.52 8.00
N GLU A 76 -2.32 15.44 9.33
CA GLU A 76 -2.09 16.60 10.22
C GLU A 76 -0.66 17.14 10.06
N TRP A 77 0.33 16.26 9.93
CA TRP A 77 1.70 16.64 9.63
C TRP A 77 1.79 17.39 8.28
N ALA A 78 1.16 16.88 7.22
CA ALA A 78 1.14 17.56 5.93
C ALA A 78 0.52 18.96 6.00
N PHE A 79 -0.62 19.09 6.68
CA PHE A 79 -1.30 20.38 6.86
C PHE A 79 -0.46 21.37 7.69
N SER A 80 0.21 20.92 8.74
CA SER A 80 1.08 21.77 9.57
C SER A 80 2.26 22.35 8.78
N HIS A 81 2.68 21.66 7.70
CA HIS A 81 3.71 22.10 6.77
C HIS A 81 3.17 22.90 5.58
N GLY A 82 1.87 23.25 5.57
CA GLY A 82 1.23 24.02 4.53
C GLY A 82 1.11 23.27 3.19
N GLN A 83 1.08 21.94 3.25
CA GLN A 83 0.79 21.05 2.13
C GLN A 83 -0.68 20.68 2.12
N SER A 84 -1.25 20.34 0.97
CA SER A 84 -2.58 19.79 0.84
C SER A 84 -2.55 18.31 0.43
N LEU A 85 -3.65 17.61 0.62
CA LEU A 85 -3.77 16.23 0.16
C LEU A 85 -4.07 16.18 -1.33
N PHE A 86 -3.56 15.16 -2.00
CA PHE A 86 -3.77 14.96 -3.43
C PHE A 86 -5.18 14.44 -3.76
N PRO A 87 -5.78 13.49 -3.01
CA PRO A 87 -7.13 13.01 -3.29
C PRO A 87 -8.19 14.09 -3.00
N GLU A 88 -9.35 13.91 -3.59
CA GLU A 88 -10.55 14.69 -3.24
C GLU A 88 -10.98 14.35 -1.81
N ILE A 89 -11.61 15.30 -1.14
CA ILE A 89 -12.11 15.12 0.24
C ILE A 89 -13.07 13.93 0.30
N GLY A 90 -12.79 13.02 1.23
CA GLY A 90 -13.55 11.78 1.42
C GLY A 90 -13.08 10.60 0.55
N CYS A 91 -12.01 10.80 -0.24
CA CYS A 91 -11.36 9.75 -1.05
C CYS A 91 -9.95 9.42 -0.55
N GLU A 92 -9.61 9.83 0.67
CA GLU A 92 -8.31 9.56 1.28
C GLU A 92 -8.19 8.08 1.66
N SER A 93 -6.98 7.54 1.48
CA SER A 93 -6.66 6.18 1.93
C SER A 93 -6.25 6.17 3.39
N GLU A 94 -6.73 5.18 4.14
CA GLU A 94 -6.31 4.96 5.53
C GLU A 94 -4.94 4.27 5.66
N THR A 95 -4.28 3.92 4.56
CA THR A 95 -2.99 3.21 4.58
C THR A 95 -1.87 3.93 3.84
N LEU A 96 -2.19 4.99 3.12
CA LEU A 96 -1.25 5.76 2.31
C LEU A 96 -1.71 7.21 2.21
N THR A 97 -0.93 8.15 2.71
CA THR A 97 -1.21 9.58 2.58
C THR A 97 -0.50 10.13 1.34
N CYS A 98 -1.25 10.56 0.35
CA CYS A 98 -0.73 11.21 -0.85
C CYS A 98 -0.82 12.73 -0.69
N ILE A 99 0.31 13.42 -0.74
CA ILE A 99 0.47 14.83 -0.40
C ILE A 99 0.87 15.58 -1.67
N LYS A 100 0.23 16.72 -1.96
CA LYS A 100 0.67 17.62 -3.01
C LYS A 100 1.92 18.37 -2.54
N ASN A 101 2.82 18.65 -3.46
CA ASN A 101 4.00 19.46 -3.18
C ASN A 101 3.68 20.96 -3.41
N ASP A 102 2.76 21.52 -2.61
CA ASP A 102 2.31 22.90 -2.74
C ASP A 102 3.41 23.92 -2.38
N ARG A 103 4.39 23.51 -1.59
CA ARG A 103 5.53 24.32 -1.18
C ARG A 103 6.72 24.24 -2.15
N GLU A 104 6.56 23.49 -3.24
CA GLU A 104 7.60 23.32 -4.26
C GLU A 104 8.96 22.82 -3.68
N TRP A 105 8.90 21.95 -2.68
CA TRP A 105 10.08 21.34 -2.09
C TRP A 105 10.89 20.57 -3.14
N ASP A 106 12.21 20.61 -3.03
CA ASP A 106 13.09 19.75 -3.82
C ASP A 106 13.03 18.31 -3.33
N ILE A 107 12.04 17.57 -3.86
CA ILE A 107 11.73 16.20 -3.45
C ILE A 107 12.91 15.24 -3.66
N ASP A 108 13.73 15.48 -4.69
CA ASP A 108 14.90 14.64 -4.95
C ASP A 108 16.01 14.86 -3.89
N LYS A 109 16.28 16.12 -3.51
CA LYS A 109 17.22 16.40 -2.41
C LYS A 109 16.75 15.89 -1.08
N ILE A 110 15.46 16.05 -0.76
CA ILE A 110 14.87 15.52 0.48
C ILE A 110 15.02 14.00 0.53
N ASN A 111 14.69 13.31 -0.59
CA ASN A 111 14.86 11.85 -0.65
C ASN A 111 16.32 11.43 -0.43
N ASP A 112 17.29 12.12 -1.03
CA ASP A 112 18.71 11.77 -0.90
C ASP A 112 19.19 11.96 0.55
N ALA A 113 18.75 13.01 1.23
CA ALA A 113 19.04 13.22 2.65
C ALA A 113 18.39 12.17 3.55
N LEU A 114 17.12 11.82 3.28
CA LEU A 114 16.42 10.74 3.99
C LEU A 114 17.07 9.37 3.78
N LEU A 115 17.54 9.08 2.54
CA LEU A 115 18.27 7.84 2.24
C LEU A 115 19.53 7.70 3.08
N TYR A 116 20.26 8.80 3.33
CA TYR A 116 21.43 8.79 4.19
C TYR A 116 21.09 8.42 5.65
N GLN A 117 19.86 8.73 6.09
CA GLN A 117 19.34 8.37 7.41
C GLN A 117 18.67 6.98 7.44
N GLY A 118 18.66 6.26 6.31
CA GLY A 118 18.05 4.92 6.19
C GLY A 118 16.57 4.92 5.80
N TYR A 119 15.99 6.08 5.47
CA TYR A 119 14.61 6.18 5.03
C TYR A 119 14.52 6.40 3.52
N ARG A 120 13.46 5.90 2.90
CA ARG A 120 13.19 6.10 1.49
C ARG A 120 11.85 6.77 1.28
N MET A 121 11.84 7.87 0.55
CA MET A 121 10.65 8.61 0.20
C MET A 121 10.08 8.16 -1.15
N ASP A 122 8.76 8.11 -1.29
CA ASP A 122 8.11 8.03 -2.60
C ASP A 122 8.00 9.45 -3.20
N ARG A 123 8.50 9.61 -4.42
CA ARG A 123 8.67 10.92 -5.09
C ARG A 123 7.61 11.21 -6.13
N GLY A 124 6.52 10.45 -6.12
CA GLY A 124 5.50 10.49 -7.16
C GLY A 124 5.88 9.73 -8.43
N TYR A 125 4.88 9.36 -9.21
CA TYR A 125 5.05 8.56 -10.43
C TYR A 125 4.69 9.34 -11.70
N GLY A 126 5.47 9.15 -12.76
CA GLY A 126 5.18 9.68 -14.08
C GLY A 126 4.95 11.20 -14.03
N LYS A 127 3.77 11.66 -14.43
CA LYS A 127 3.41 13.09 -14.48
C LYS A 127 3.30 13.77 -13.10
N LEU A 128 3.28 12.97 -12.01
CA LEU A 128 3.18 13.46 -10.63
C LEU A 128 4.54 13.54 -9.94
N ARG A 129 5.64 13.11 -10.58
CA ARG A 129 6.97 13.19 -10.01
C ARG A 129 7.32 14.64 -9.65
N GLY A 130 7.72 14.87 -8.40
CA GLY A 130 8.02 16.19 -7.86
C GLY A 130 6.79 17.06 -7.56
N LYS A 131 5.59 16.69 -8.05
CA LYS A 131 4.33 17.42 -7.81
C LYS A 131 3.52 16.84 -6.64
N ALA A 132 3.76 15.59 -6.32
CA ALA A 132 3.17 14.91 -5.19
C ALA A 132 4.16 13.86 -4.66
N PHE A 133 4.04 13.55 -3.38
CA PHE A 133 4.79 12.49 -2.73
C PHE A 133 3.86 11.71 -1.79
N ARG A 134 4.31 10.55 -1.33
CA ARG A 134 3.46 9.67 -0.52
C ARG A 134 4.17 9.25 0.75
N VAL A 135 3.42 9.25 1.84
CA VAL A 135 3.80 8.67 3.13
C VAL A 135 3.01 7.38 3.31
N ALA A 136 3.71 6.25 3.29
CA ALA A 136 3.10 4.94 3.46
C ALA A 136 3.09 4.56 4.95
N HIS A 137 1.92 4.19 5.45
CA HIS A 137 1.71 3.68 6.81
C HIS A 137 0.91 2.37 6.80
N MET A 138 1.06 1.60 5.71
CA MET A 138 0.39 0.32 5.48
C MET A 138 1.14 -0.86 6.11
N GLY A 139 0.46 -1.98 6.21
CA GLY A 139 1.06 -3.24 6.63
C GLY A 139 1.43 -3.23 8.13
N ASN A 140 2.68 -3.44 8.45
CA ASN A 140 3.21 -3.49 9.81
C ASN A 140 3.97 -2.21 10.20
N VAL A 141 3.61 -1.07 9.62
CA VAL A 141 4.08 0.24 10.08
C VAL A 141 3.25 0.64 11.30
N TYR A 142 3.90 0.92 12.40
CA TYR A 142 3.29 1.38 13.65
C TYR A 142 3.46 2.89 13.81
N MET A 143 2.76 3.46 14.78
CA MET A 143 2.81 4.91 15.04
C MET A 143 4.25 5.40 15.29
N ASP A 144 5.03 4.67 16.08
CA ASP A 144 6.41 5.04 16.39
C ASP A 144 7.28 5.09 15.12
N ASP A 145 7.14 4.10 14.21
CA ASP A 145 7.86 4.11 12.93
C ASP A 145 7.51 5.32 12.08
N LEU A 146 6.22 5.71 12.07
CA LEU A 146 5.74 6.86 11.31
C LEU A 146 6.25 8.17 11.92
N VAL A 147 6.21 8.29 13.25
CA VAL A 147 6.71 9.46 13.99
C VAL A 147 8.21 9.64 13.75
N ASP A 148 8.99 8.58 13.85
CA ASP A 148 10.44 8.61 13.61
C ASP A 148 10.76 9.04 12.16
N TYR A 149 10.01 8.50 11.18
CA TYR A 149 10.16 8.90 9.79
C TYR A 149 9.83 10.38 9.57
N LEU A 150 8.72 10.87 10.11
CA LEU A 150 8.29 12.26 9.91
C LEU A 150 9.18 13.25 10.67
N ASN A 151 9.67 12.89 11.85
CA ASN A 151 10.69 13.68 12.58
C ASN A 151 11.99 13.79 11.76
N SER A 152 12.44 12.69 11.15
CA SER A 152 13.61 12.70 10.27
C SER A 152 13.39 13.56 9.03
N PHE A 153 12.16 13.56 8.50
CA PHE A 153 11.75 14.44 7.41
C PHE A 153 11.82 15.92 7.83
N ASP A 154 11.33 16.26 9.02
CA ASP A 154 11.37 17.61 9.56
C ASP A 154 12.81 18.11 9.76
N GLU A 155 13.71 17.26 10.22
CA GLU A 155 15.13 17.62 10.34
C GLU A 155 15.74 17.89 8.95
N VAL A 156 15.42 17.08 7.95
CA VAL A 156 15.88 17.32 6.58
C VAL A 156 15.37 18.64 6.02
N LEU A 157 14.10 18.97 6.28
CA LEU A 157 13.50 20.25 5.80
C LEU A 157 14.20 21.50 6.33
N LYS A 158 14.91 21.42 7.46
CA LYS A 158 15.69 22.56 8.00
C LYS A 158 16.95 22.87 7.20
N HIS A 159 17.37 21.93 6.32
CA HIS A 159 18.68 21.97 5.64
C HIS A 159 18.59 21.94 4.10
N VAL A 160 17.38 21.84 3.55
CA VAL A 160 17.11 21.75 2.09
C VAL A 160 16.24 22.97 1.57
#